data_631a0f4226775a13ce20d7f43ac4c2cf
#
_entry.id   631a0f4226775a13ce20d7f43ac4c2cf
#
_cell.length_a   1.000
_cell.length_b   1.000
_cell.length_c   1.000
_cell.angle_alpha   90.00
_cell.angle_beta   90.00
_cell.angle_gamma   90.00
#
_symmetry.space_group_name_H-M   'P 1'
#
loop_
_entity.id
_entity.type
_entity.pdbx_description
1 polymer ?
#
loop_
_entity_poly.entity_id
_entity_poly.type
_entity_poly.pdbx_seq_one_letter_code
_entity_poly.pdbx_strand_id
1 'polypeptide(L)'
;MKKVAIGGGQGFWGDSPDAAIHMIRNADIQYMGCDYLAELTLSIMAKQQLKDPTKGFAPDFTTRILKEAGKEAWDKHIKICTNAGGMNINGCVDGIRQWAEGNSMSGYKIGYVTGDNIKDKIPQLLKDGWTFPNFDYDGNFNDILDKIRKDSTRKKSRISRMPSRASIHLAAWQMAKP
;
A
#
# COMPACT_ATOMS: atom_id res chain seq x y z
N MET A 1 -6.24 -26.10 22.41
CA MET A 1 -5.81 -25.16 21.35
C MET A 1 -5.47 -23.82 21.98
N LYS A 2 -4.36 -23.20 21.57
CA LYS A 2 -4.01 -21.83 22.02
C LYS A 2 -4.88 -20.83 21.26
N LYS A 3 -5.67 -20.03 21.97
CA LYS A 3 -6.49 -18.97 21.35
C LYS A 3 -5.63 -17.75 21.06
N VAL A 4 -5.86 -17.08 19.93
CA VAL A 4 -5.23 -15.83 19.53
C VAL A 4 -6.31 -14.82 19.21
N ALA A 5 -6.22 -13.63 19.78
CA ALA A 5 -7.12 -12.51 19.48
C ALA A 5 -6.44 -11.55 18.49
N ILE A 6 -7.12 -11.25 17.41
CA ILE A 6 -6.67 -10.36 16.34
C ILE A 6 -7.67 -9.23 16.20
N GLY A 7 -7.20 -7.98 16.27
CA GLY A 7 -8.02 -6.80 16.07
C GLY A 7 -7.87 -6.23 14.64
N GLY A 8 -8.96 -5.73 14.08
CA GLY A 8 -8.95 -4.93 12.85
C GLY A 8 -8.87 -3.44 13.19
N GLY A 9 -7.78 -2.78 12.80
CA GLY A 9 -7.56 -1.36 13.12
C GLY A 9 -7.97 -0.40 12.02
N GLN A 10 -7.89 -0.83 10.77
CA GLN A 10 -8.22 -0.04 9.57
C GLN A 10 -8.78 -0.96 8.50
N GLY A 11 -9.72 -0.47 7.71
CA GLY A 11 -10.32 -1.19 6.57
C GLY A 11 -9.96 -0.58 5.21
N PHE A 12 -9.51 0.67 5.16
CA PHE A 12 -9.05 1.36 3.94
C PHE A 12 -8.28 2.64 4.29
N TRP A 13 -7.53 3.20 3.35
CA TRP A 13 -6.88 4.51 3.56
C TRP A 13 -7.90 5.64 3.50
N GLY A 14 -8.08 6.31 4.62
CA GLY A 14 -9.12 7.32 4.85
C GLY A 14 -10.13 6.89 5.91
N ASP A 15 -10.01 5.65 6.40
CA ASP A 15 -10.69 5.22 7.62
C ASP A 15 -10.14 5.94 8.85
N SER A 16 -10.93 6.02 9.93
CA SER A 16 -10.49 6.74 11.13
C SER A 16 -9.34 6.03 11.85
N PRO A 17 -8.17 6.63 12.00
CA PRO A 17 -7.08 6.05 12.79
C PRO A 17 -7.45 5.87 14.29
N ASP A 18 -8.48 6.58 14.75
CA ASP A 18 -8.96 6.48 16.14
C ASP A 18 -9.48 5.08 16.46
N ALA A 19 -10.01 4.34 15.47
CA ALA A 19 -10.43 2.96 15.65
C ALA A 19 -9.26 2.06 16.04
N ALA A 20 -8.12 2.16 15.34
CA ALA A 20 -6.90 1.43 15.66
C ALA A 20 -6.34 1.83 17.05
N ILE A 21 -6.31 3.13 17.33
CA ILE A 21 -5.85 3.67 18.62
C ILE A 21 -6.72 3.15 19.77
N HIS A 22 -8.03 3.20 19.60
CA HIS A 22 -8.97 2.69 20.59
C HIS A 22 -8.82 1.17 20.78
N MET A 23 -8.60 0.41 19.72
CA MET A 23 -8.36 -1.03 19.76
C MET A 23 -7.10 -1.35 20.58
N ILE A 24 -5.99 -0.64 20.34
CA ILE A 24 -4.73 -0.80 21.09
C ILE A 24 -4.96 -0.54 22.59
N ARG A 25 -5.71 0.51 22.90
CA ARG A 25 -5.93 0.94 24.30
C ARG A 25 -6.82 0.01 25.10
N ASN A 26 -7.89 -0.47 24.49
CA ASN A 26 -9.02 -1.04 25.23
C ASN A 26 -9.26 -2.53 24.96
N ALA A 27 -8.69 -3.10 23.89
CA ALA A 27 -8.91 -4.51 23.57
C ALA A 27 -7.77 -5.41 24.06
N ASP A 28 -8.12 -6.63 24.47
CA ASP A 28 -7.16 -7.70 24.79
C ASP A 28 -6.82 -8.48 23.52
N ILE A 29 -5.91 -7.92 22.73
CA ILE A 29 -5.45 -8.46 21.45
C ILE A 29 -3.95 -8.72 21.45
N GLN A 30 -3.51 -9.74 20.72
CA GLN A 30 -2.09 -10.05 20.51
C GLN A 30 -1.59 -9.53 19.16
N TYR A 31 -2.49 -9.36 18.21
CA TYR A 31 -2.19 -8.89 16.86
C TYR A 31 -3.20 -7.84 16.42
N MET A 32 -2.73 -6.88 15.63
CA MET A 32 -3.60 -5.91 14.98
C MET A 32 -3.27 -5.86 13.48
N GLY A 33 -4.30 -5.96 12.65
CA GLY A 33 -4.23 -5.72 11.21
C GLY A 33 -4.69 -4.31 10.87
N CYS A 34 -3.91 -3.58 10.08
CA CYS A 34 -4.32 -2.30 9.50
C CYS A 34 -4.24 -2.41 7.98
N ASP A 35 -5.37 -2.54 7.33
CA ASP A 35 -5.50 -2.60 5.88
C ASP A 35 -5.78 -1.20 5.32
N TYR A 36 -4.91 -0.75 4.44
CA TYR A 36 -4.99 0.57 3.80
C TYR A 36 -5.26 0.48 2.31
N LEU A 37 -5.02 -0.71 1.70
CA LEU A 37 -4.90 -0.79 0.26
C LEU A 37 -6.20 -1.27 -0.39
N ALA A 38 -6.56 -0.52 -1.40
CA ALA A 38 -7.49 -0.88 -2.45
C ALA A 38 -6.91 -0.36 -3.76
N GLU A 39 -7.51 -0.73 -4.87
CA GLU A 39 -7.08 -0.28 -6.21
C GLU A 39 -7.06 1.25 -6.31
N LEU A 40 -8.08 1.89 -5.80
CA LEU A 40 -8.16 3.36 -5.77
C LEU A 40 -7.03 3.96 -4.94
N THR A 41 -6.75 3.39 -3.77
CA THR A 41 -5.68 3.82 -2.88
C THR A 41 -4.32 3.73 -3.55
N LEU A 42 -4.00 2.58 -4.16
CA LEU A 42 -2.75 2.39 -4.91
C LEU A 42 -2.61 3.39 -6.06
N SER A 43 -3.71 3.67 -6.77
CA SER A 43 -3.73 4.67 -7.85
C SER A 43 -3.42 6.08 -7.34
N ILE A 44 -3.94 6.45 -6.17
CA ILE A 44 -3.67 7.75 -5.54
C ILE A 44 -2.21 7.83 -5.07
N MET A 45 -1.72 6.79 -4.40
CA MET A 45 -0.34 6.69 -3.91
C MET A 45 0.67 6.74 -5.05
N ALA A 46 0.41 6.04 -6.15
CA ALA A 46 1.25 6.12 -7.35
C ALA A 46 1.32 7.53 -7.93
N LYS A 47 0.18 8.24 -8.00
CA LYS A 47 0.15 9.65 -8.43
C LYS A 47 0.93 10.57 -7.49
N GLN A 48 0.85 10.33 -6.21
CA GLN A 48 1.60 11.10 -5.23
C GLN A 48 3.10 10.88 -5.41
N GLN A 49 3.53 9.62 -5.55
CA GLN A 49 4.94 9.24 -5.73
C GLN A 49 5.53 9.80 -7.03
N LEU A 50 4.73 9.87 -8.11
CA LEU A 50 5.17 10.50 -9.37
C LEU A 50 5.45 12.00 -9.22
N LYS A 51 4.76 12.68 -8.32
CA LYS A 51 4.95 14.12 -8.06
C LYS A 51 6.05 14.37 -7.03
N ASP A 52 6.15 13.48 -6.06
CA ASP A 52 7.06 13.57 -4.94
C ASP A 52 7.50 12.13 -4.56
N PRO A 53 8.75 11.73 -4.89
CA PRO A 53 9.25 10.39 -4.62
C PRO A 53 9.23 9.97 -3.14
N THR A 54 9.14 10.92 -2.23
CA THR A 54 9.06 10.64 -0.79
C THR A 54 7.68 10.17 -0.34
N LYS A 55 6.65 10.37 -1.18
CA LYS A 55 5.25 9.98 -0.93
C LYS A 55 4.94 8.61 -1.55
N GLY A 56 3.69 8.17 -1.39
CA GLY A 56 3.20 6.91 -1.94
C GLY A 56 2.99 5.83 -0.89
N PHE A 57 2.89 6.20 0.37
CA PHE A 57 2.49 5.33 1.48
C PHE A 57 1.42 6.02 2.34
N ALA A 58 0.79 5.32 3.28
CA ALA A 58 -0.19 5.87 4.20
C ALA A 58 0.51 6.52 5.40
N PRO A 59 0.70 7.86 5.44
CA PRO A 59 1.47 8.51 6.49
C PRO A 59 0.76 8.51 7.84
N ASP A 60 -0.56 8.41 7.87
CA ASP A 60 -1.37 8.36 9.09
C ASP A 60 -1.06 7.15 9.97
N PHE A 61 -0.53 6.07 9.41
CA PHE A 61 0.00 4.96 10.20
C PHE A 61 1.10 5.42 11.16
N THR A 62 2.05 6.22 10.69
CA THR A 62 3.15 6.72 11.52
C THR A 62 2.79 7.99 12.28
N THR A 63 2.06 8.91 11.63
CA THR A 63 1.80 10.25 12.19
C THR A 63 0.61 10.29 13.16
N ARG A 64 -0.25 9.28 13.12
CA ARG A 64 -1.40 9.14 14.02
C ARG A 64 -1.30 7.88 14.87
N ILE A 65 -1.37 6.69 14.27
CA ILE A 65 -1.48 5.44 15.04
C ILE A 65 -0.23 5.21 15.89
N LEU A 66 0.96 5.19 15.29
CA LEU A 66 2.19 4.98 16.06
C LEU A 66 2.48 6.14 17.00
N LYS A 67 2.26 7.38 16.56
CA LYS A 67 2.50 8.55 17.40
C LYS A 67 1.65 8.54 18.68
N GLU A 68 0.38 8.14 18.58
CA GLU A 68 -0.57 8.23 19.69
C GLU A 68 -0.68 6.97 20.54
N ALA A 69 -0.45 5.78 19.95
CA ALA A 69 -0.64 4.51 20.64
C ALA A 69 0.47 3.48 20.39
N GLY A 70 1.49 3.81 19.61
CA GLY A 70 2.55 2.87 19.27
C GLY A 70 3.35 2.40 20.48
N LYS A 71 3.62 3.28 21.45
CA LYS A 71 4.27 2.89 22.70
C LYS A 71 3.39 1.97 23.54
N GLU A 72 2.11 2.26 23.64
CA GLU A 72 1.15 1.39 24.33
C GLU A 72 1.06 0.01 23.68
N ALA A 73 1.06 -0.06 22.32
CA ALA A 73 1.11 -1.32 21.60
C ALA A 73 2.38 -2.13 21.90
N TRP A 74 3.52 -1.45 21.97
CA TRP A 74 4.79 -2.08 22.36
C TRP A 74 4.75 -2.63 23.78
N ASP A 75 4.32 -1.84 24.76
CA ASP A 75 4.25 -2.22 26.17
C ASP A 75 3.29 -3.42 26.38
N LYS A 76 2.21 -3.48 25.58
CA LYS A 76 1.25 -4.59 25.57
C LYS A 76 1.67 -5.77 24.68
N HIS A 77 2.84 -5.71 24.03
CA HIS A 77 3.35 -6.72 23.11
C HIS A 77 2.43 -7.01 21.90
N ILE A 78 1.62 -6.04 21.50
CA ILE A 78 0.75 -6.16 20.32
C ILE A 78 1.62 -6.09 19.06
N LYS A 79 1.51 -7.10 18.21
CA LYS A 79 2.18 -7.13 16.91
C LYS A 79 1.28 -6.51 15.86
N ILE A 80 1.79 -5.51 15.15
CA ILE A 80 1.02 -4.81 14.11
C ILE A 80 1.46 -5.31 12.74
N CYS A 81 0.51 -5.72 11.91
CA CYS A 81 0.69 -6.06 10.51
C CYS A 81 -0.06 -5.04 9.67
N THR A 82 0.60 -4.45 8.67
CA THR A 82 -0.03 -3.42 7.84
C THR A 82 0.53 -3.42 6.43
N ASN A 83 -0.28 -3.02 5.46
CA ASN A 83 0.11 -2.71 4.10
C ASN A 83 0.22 -1.19 3.84
N ALA A 84 0.39 -0.39 4.90
CA ALA A 84 0.53 1.07 4.83
C ALA A 84 1.68 1.55 3.91
N GLY A 85 2.66 0.67 3.63
CA GLY A 85 3.78 0.94 2.73
C GLY A 85 3.38 1.27 1.29
N GLY A 86 2.23 0.74 0.82
CA GLY A 86 1.66 1.06 -0.48
C GLY A 86 2.68 0.99 -1.61
N MET A 87 2.88 2.09 -2.32
CA MET A 87 3.85 2.23 -3.42
C MET A 87 5.26 2.60 -2.96
N ASN A 88 5.45 2.96 -1.69
CA ASN A 88 6.73 3.42 -1.12
C ASN A 88 6.99 2.76 0.25
N ILE A 89 7.30 1.48 0.23
CA ILE A 89 7.57 0.70 1.43
C ILE A 89 8.74 1.30 2.22
N ASN A 90 9.81 1.72 1.53
CA ASN A 90 10.98 2.29 2.19
C ASN A 90 10.63 3.59 2.93
N GLY A 91 9.85 4.48 2.32
CA GLY A 91 9.40 5.70 2.99
C GLY A 91 8.56 5.42 4.23
N CYS A 92 7.71 4.40 4.19
CA CYS A 92 6.94 3.97 5.36
C CYS A 92 7.86 3.40 6.46
N VAL A 93 8.79 2.53 6.10
CA VAL A 93 9.77 1.94 7.03
C VAL A 93 10.63 3.00 7.68
N ASP A 94 11.10 3.98 6.92
CA ASP A 94 11.89 5.10 7.44
C ASP A 94 11.07 5.96 8.41
N GLY A 95 9.80 6.20 8.11
CA GLY A 95 8.89 6.87 9.06
C GLY A 95 8.69 6.10 10.36
N ILE A 96 8.60 4.76 10.30
CA ILE A 96 8.51 3.92 11.50
C ILE A 96 9.82 3.96 12.30
N ARG A 97 10.98 3.90 11.63
CA ARG A 97 12.30 4.01 12.27
C ARG A 97 12.46 5.33 13.00
N GLN A 98 12.17 6.44 12.34
CA GLN A 98 12.22 7.78 12.93
C GLN A 98 11.32 7.89 14.16
N TRP A 99 10.12 7.32 14.10
CA TRP A 99 9.22 7.28 15.24
C TRP A 99 9.82 6.46 16.40
N ALA A 100 10.38 5.28 16.13
CA ALA A 100 10.97 4.41 17.14
C ALA A 100 12.20 5.06 17.81
N GLU A 101 13.07 5.67 17.02
CA GLU A 101 14.25 6.43 17.50
C GLU A 101 13.84 7.61 18.37
N GLY A 102 12.86 8.40 17.92
CA GLY A 102 12.33 9.54 18.67
C GLY A 102 11.66 9.15 20.00
N ASN A 103 11.28 7.87 20.17
CA ASN A 103 10.72 7.35 21.41
C ASN A 103 11.69 6.45 22.21
N SER A 104 12.98 6.46 21.87
CA SER A 104 14.04 5.67 22.52
C SER A 104 13.76 4.16 22.54
N MET A 105 13.14 3.64 21.48
CA MET A 105 12.73 2.22 21.37
C MET A 105 13.79 1.39 20.64
N SER A 106 14.96 1.25 21.23
CA SER A 106 16.12 0.57 20.61
C SER A 106 15.91 -0.90 20.24
N GLY A 107 14.92 -1.57 20.83
CA GLY A 107 14.56 -2.97 20.54
C GLY A 107 13.44 -3.15 19.52
N TYR A 108 12.94 -2.08 18.91
CA TYR A 108 11.83 -2.15 17.96
C TYR A 108 12.24 -2.86 16.67
N LYS A 109 11.52 -3.92 16.32
CA LYS A 109 11.81 -4.74 15.14
C LYS A 109 10.77 -4.47 14.05
N ILE A 110 11.25 -4.14 12.86
CA ILE A 110 10.43 -3.90 11.67
C ILE A 110 10.78 -4.98 10.64
N GLY A 111 9.80 -5.83 10.32
CA GLY A 111 9.87 -6.73 9.17
C GLY A 111 9.06 -6.15 8.01
N TYR A 112 9.54 -6.29 6.78
CA TYR A 112 8.78 -5.89 5.61
C TYR A 112 9.08 -6.79 4.42
N VAL A 113 8.11 -6.89 3.50
CA VAL A 113 8.18 -7.70 2.28
C VAL A 113 8.11 -6.76 1.08
N THR A 114 8.97 -7.01 0.11
CA THR A 114 9.02 -6.29 -1.18
C THR A 114 8.95 -7.28 -2.34
N GLY A 115 8.69 -6.78 -3.56
CA GLY A 115 8.72 -7.59 -4.78
C GLY A 115 7.37 -7.70 -5.50
N ASP A 116 6.32 -7.14 -4.92
CA ASP A 116 4.98 -7.07 -5.49
C ASP A 116 4.84 -6.02 -6.62
N ASN A 117 5.72 -5.02 -6.65
CA ASN A 117 5.71 -4.01 -7.70
C ASN A 117 6.43 -4.51 -8.96
N ILE A 118 5.66 -4.92 -9.96
CA ILE A 118 6.16 -5.39 -11.26
C ILE A 118 6.11 -4.34 -12.36
N LYS A 119 5.88 -3.08 -12.04
CA LYS A 119 5.70 -1.99 -12.99
C LYS A 119 6.80 -1.95 -14.05
N ASP A 120 8.06 -2.05 -13.64
CA ASP A 120 9.19 -1.95 -14.54
C ASP A 120 9.39 -3.21 -15.41
N LYS A 121 8.77 -4.34 -15.02
CA LYS A 121 8.76 -5.59 -15.78
C LYS A 121 7.68 -5.62 -16.87
N ILE A 122 6.63 -4.84 -16.74
CA ILE A 122 5.48 -4.86 -17.66
C ILE A 122 5.88 -4.66 -19.14
N PRO A 123 6.75 -3.70 -19.51
CA PRO A 123 7.15 -3.54 -20.90
C PRO A 123 7.82 -4.79 -21.50
N GLN A 124 8.60 -5.51 -20.70
CA GLN A 124 9.22 -6.76 -21.15
C GLN A 124 8.19 -7.89 -21.24
N LEU A 125 7.35 -8.05 -20.24
CA LEU A 125 6.28 -9.06 -20.24
C LEU A 125 5.38 -8.91 -21.48
N LEU A 126 5.03 -7.68 -21.86
CA LEU A 126 4.23 -7.42 -23.07
C LEU A 126 4.98 -7.82 -24.35
N LYS A 127 6.30 -7.58 -24.44
CA LYS A 127 7.14 -8.02 -25.57
C LYS A 127 7.22 -9.55 -25.66
N ASP A 128 7.25 -10.21 -24.52
CA ASP A 128 7.30 -11.67 -24.39
C ASP A 128 5.94 -12.33 -24.67
N GLY A 129 4.93 -11.56 -25.07
CA GLY A 129 3.60 -12.05 -25.44
C GLY A 129 2.65 -12.28 -24.27
N TRP A 130 3.00 -11.84 -23.04
CA TRP A 130 2.07 -11.91 -21.92
C TRP A 130 0.86 -11.01 -22.17
N THR A 131 -0.32 -11.54 -21.89
CA THR A 131 -1.59 -10.82 -21.97
C THR A 131 -2.13 -10.58 -20.57
N PHE A 132 -2.77 -9.45 -20.39
CA PHE A 132 -3.42 -9.07 -19.13
C PHE A 132 -4.91 -8.89 -19.41
N PRO A 133 -5.73 -9.96 -19.34
CA PRO A 133 -7.15 -9.89 -19.64
C PRO A 133 -7.84 -8.93 -18.67
N ASN A 134 -8.76 -8.14 -19.19
CA ASN A 134 -9.65 -7.34 -18.37
C ASN A 134 -10.89 -8.16 -18.07
N PHE A 135 -11.27 -8.27 -16.80
CA PHE A 135 -12.42 -9.07 -16.39
C PHE A 135 -13.75 -8.32 -16.48
N ASP A 136 -13.69 -6.99 -16.63
CA ASP A 136 -14.88 -6.14 -16.71
C ASP A 136 -15.39 -5.96 -18.16
N TYR A 137 -14.54 -6.24 -19.17
CA TYR A 137 -14.95 -6.22 -20.58
C TYR A 137 -14.21 -7.28 -21.40
N ASP A 138 -14.82 -7.68 -22.52
CA ASP A 138 -14.21 -8.51 -23.57
C ASP A 138 -13.09 -7.74 -24.28
N GLY A 139 -11.99 -7.49 -23.59
CA GLY A 139 -10.84 -6.75 -24.09
C GLY A 139 -9.56 -7.11 -23.37
N ASN A 140 -8.46 -6.82 -24.05
CA ASN A 140 -7.13 -7.08 -23.57
C ASN A 140 -6.54 -5.76 -23.02
N PHE A 141 -5.75 -5.82 -21.96
CA PHE A 141 -5.05 -4.63 -21.43
C PHE A 141 -4.20 -3.93 -22.50
N ASN A 142 -3.65 -4.69 -23.45
CA ASN A 142 -2.93 -4.15 -24.62
C ASN A 142 -3.78 -3.20 -25.45
N ASP A 143 -5.07 -3.51 -25.63
CA ASP A 143 -6.01 -2.68 -26.39
C ASP A 143 -6.24 -1.33 -25.68
N ILE A 144 -6.27 -1.34 -24.36
CA ILE A 144 -6.35 -0.14 -23.54
C ILE A 144 -5.09 0.68 -23.65
N LEU A 145 -3.90 0.05 -23.58
CA LEU A 145 -2.62 0.73 -23.76
C LEU A 145 -2.49 1.35 -25.15
N ASP A 146 -2.88 0.65 -26.19
CA ASP A 146 -2.83 1.15 -27.56
C ASP A 146 -3.83 2.29 -27.78
N LYS A 147 -4.99 2.22 -27.18
CA LYS A 147 -5.99 3.30 -27.18
C LYS A 147 -5.44 4.54 -26.47
N ILE A 148 -4.83 4.35 -25.31
CA ILE A 148 -4.16 5.41 -24.55
C ILE A 148 -3.01 6.02 -25.35
N ARG A 149 -2.19 5.21 -26.01
CA ARG A 149 -1.09 5.67 -26.88
C ARG A 149 -1.60 6.47 -28.08
N LYS A 150 -2.64 6.02 -28.76
CA LYS A 150 -3.27 6.72 -29.89
C LYS A 150 -3.92 8.04 -29.48
N ASP A 151 -4.55 8.09 -28.31
CA ASP A 151 -5.09 9.33 -27.74
C ASP A 151 -3.98 10.29 -27.31
N SER A 152 -2.77 9.79 -26.97
CA SER A 152 -1.63 10.60 -26.54
C SER A 152 -0.98 11.41 -27.65
N THR A 153 -1.02 10.91 -28.85
CA THR A 153 -0.57 11.68 -30.03
C THR A 153 -1.50 12.86 -30.33
N ARG A 154 -2.75 12.81 -29.84
CA ARG A 154 -3.73 13.88 -30.01
C ARG A 154 -3.76 14.94 -28.91
N LYS A 155 -3.34 14.63 -27.66
CA LYS A 155 -3.34 15.60 -26.55
C LYS A 155 -2.21 15.32 -25.55
N LYS A 156 -1.07 15.97 -25.71
CA LYS A 156 0.12 15.88 -24.83
C LYS A 156 -0.11 16.12 -23.33
N SER A 157 -1.28 16.56 -22.87
CA SER A 157 -1.50 16.99 -21.49
C SER A 157 -2.29 16.02 -20.57
N ARG A 158 -2.88 14.95 -21.12
CA ARG A 158 -3.71 14.02 -20.31
C ARG A 158 -3.08 12.67 -19.98
N ILE A 159 -1.98 12.31 -20.62
CA ILE A 159 -1.50 10.92 -20.70
C ILE A 159 -0.37 10.58 -19.77
N SER A 160 0.38 11.53 -19.29
CA SER A 160 1.31 11.26 -18.17
C SER A 160 0.63 10.74 -16.90
N ARG A 161 -0.70 10.72 -16.88
CA ARG A 161 -1.51 10.36 -15.71
C ARG A 161 -2.21 8.99 -15.77
N MET A 162 -2.35 8.37 -16.94
CA MET A 162 -3.14 7.14 -17.07
C MET A 162 -2.36 5.81 -17.14
N PRO A 163 -1.19 5.69 -17.75
CA PRO A 163 -0.49 4.39 -17.85
C PRO A 163 -0.11 3.79 -16.50
N SER A 164 0.20 4.65 -15.52
CA SER A 164 0.54 4.18 -14.18
C SER A 164 -0.64 3.60 -13.41
N ARG A 165 -1.86 4.08 -13.66
CA ARG A 165 -3.06 3.58 -12.99
C ARG A 165 -3.43 2.16 -13.41
N ALA A 166 -3.47 1.91 -14.71
CA ALA A 166 -3.85 0.61 -15.23
C ALA A 166 -2.79 -0.47 -14.92
N SER A 167 -1.50 -0.12 -14.99
CA SER A 167 -0.40 -1.05 -14.74
C SER A 167 -0.35 -1.52 -13.29
N ILE A 168 -0.57 -0.61 -12.35
CA ILE A 168 -0.53 -0.91 -10.91
C ILE A 168 -1.73 -1.75 -10.48
N HIS A 169 -2.89 -1.48 -11.04
CA HIS A 169 -4.12 -2.22 -10.80
C HIS A 169 -4.00 -3.69 -11.17
N LEU A 170 -3.44 -3.96 -12.34
CA LEU A 170 -3.30 -5.33 -12.84
C LEU A 170 -2.27 -6.13 -12.04
N ALA A 171 -1.14 -5.51 -11.68
CA ALA A 171 -0.07 -6.14 -10.94
C ALA A 171 -0.51 -6.54 -9.52
N ALA A 172 -1.19 -5.66 -8.80
CA ALA A 172 -1.68 -5.94 -7.45
C ALA A 172 -2.73 -7.06 -7.43
N TRP A 173 -3.57 -7.13 -8.46
CA TRP A 173 -4.68 -8.11 -8.48
C TRP A 173 -4.25 -9.51 -8.92
N GLN A 174 -3.29 -9.64 -9.84
CA GLN A 174 -2.81 -10.95 -10.30
C GLN A 174 -1.89 -11.65 -9.30
N MET A 175 -1.21 -10.90 -8.44
CA MET A 175 -0.36 -11.46 -7.38
C MET A 175 -1.14 -11.89 -6.15
N ALA A 176 -2.42 -11.49 -6.02
CA ALA A 176 -3.30 -11.89 -4.93
C ALA A 176 -4.01 -13.24 -5.15
N LYS A 177 -3.74 -13.95 -6.25
CA LYS A 177 -4.25 -15.31 -6.47
C LYS A 177 -3.17 -16.35 -6.18
N PRO A 178 -3.50 -17.35 -5.32
CA PRO A 178 -2.61 -18.51 -5.08
C PRO A 178 -2.44 -19.34 -6.34
#